data_91871c9fb7cbfc135db579dab5b88ba1
#
_entry.id   91871c9fb7cbfc135db579dab5b88ba1
#
_cell.length_a   1.000
_cell.length_b   1.000
_cell.length_c   1.000
_cell.angle_alpha   90.00
_cell.angle_beta   90.00
_cell.angle_gamma   90.00
#
_symmetry.space_group_name_H-M   'P 1'
#
loop_
_entity.id
_entity.type
_entity.pdbx_description
1 polymer ?
#
loop_
_entity_poly.entity_id
_entity_poly.type
_entity_poly.pdbx_seq_one_letter_code
_entity_poly.pdbx_strand_id
1 'polypeptide(L)'
;MTTFFLNRLATEPHALAFAGQSTPWPVALADQTTDPSLDEALRGHVAAANRLLAPVAADLLATTGRPVDLFGFTPNPARLGAAADATASVEGVALTQLGALLDLEHLGYSVAQAKPLAVLGHSQGVLAVHMARAIEAAGSIEAAGKTLDEILAVAALIGAAGTRRVRELGLSPKYGEASPMLSVKGATREQVEALVKRVNNARGPISIAVTNSDNHHVLSGYPEDLAALALEAEREHKHQAKLREQKLHGGTVFNPTLEYLEVTLPFHSPLMAEAVEQTVSWAGACGFDQDRTRALAEEVLLNHVDWNARVKALFNAADPAKLWIVDLGPGNTLGKLIGNVVQGTGIGVVEATTLSERSTLSTLESEPERTQNWKAFAPRVINTPAGAKLVTKFSKLTGKPPVLLPGMTPTTVEPEIVAAAANAGYWAELAGGGQVTAEVFDRHIAALEDELEEGRTVEFNAMFMDRYLWNLQFGSSRIVPKKRASG
;
A
#
# COMPACT_ATOMS: atom_id res chain seq x y z
N MET A 1 -14.48 13.39 30.14
CA MET A 1 -13.28 13.96 29.51
C MET A 1 -13.21 13.40 28.09
N THR A 2 -13.11 14.26 27.10
CA THR A 2 -12.95 13.83 25.71
C THR A 2 -11.56 13.20 25.58
N THR A 3 -11.50 11.94 25.16
CA THR A 3 -10.22 11.23 24.97
C THR A 3 -9.83 11.36 23.50
N PHE A 4 -8.71 12.01 23.21
CA PHE A 4 -8.20 12.14 21.86
C PHE A 4 -7.83 10.79 21.24
N PHE A 5 -7.84 10.71 19.91
CA PHE A 5 -7.65 9.46 19.17
C PHE A 5 -6.33 8.78 19.52
N LEU A 6 -5.22 9.50 19.61
CA LEU A 6 -3.91 8.94 19.95
C LEU A 6 -3.91 8.26 21.35
N ASN A 7 -4.59 8.84 22.33
CA ASN A 7 -4.73 8.25 23.66
C ASN A 7 -5.63 7.01 23.66
N ARG A 8 -6.67 7.01 22.81
CA ARG A 8 -7.53 5.84 22.61
C ARG A 8 -6.78 4.71 21.95
N LEU A 9 -5.96 5.03 20.93
CA LEU A 9 -5.12 4.09 20.23
C LEU A 9 -4.23 3.28 21.18
N ALA A 10 -3.68 3.92 22.23
CA ALA A 10 -2.87 3.24 23.25
C ALA A 10 -3.62 2.13 24.01
N THR A 11 -4.96 2.09 23.96
CA THR A 11 -5.81 1.11 24.64
C THR A 11 -6.64 0.23 23.69
N GLU A 12 -6.69 0.57 22.42
CA GLU A 12 -7.40 -0.17 21.36
C GLU A 12 -6.44 -1.08 20.60
N PRO A 13 -6.95 -2.18 19.97
CA PRO A 13 -6.12 -3.03 19.12
C PRO A 13 -5.52 -2.24 17.96
N HIS A 14 -4.21 -2.17 17.88
CA HIS A 14 -3.52 -1.45 16.81
C HIS A 14 -2.18 -2.10 16.46
N ALA A 15 -1.69 -1.77 15.26
CA ALA A 15 -0.36 -2.08 14.79
C ALA A 15 0.34 -0.80 14.30
N LEU A 16 1.64 -0.72 14.51
CA LEU A 16 2.50 0.29 13.90
C LEU A 16 3.13 -0.27 12.63
N ALA A 17 3.25 0.54 11.59
CA ALA A 17 3.83 0.13 10.32
C ALA A 17 4.91 1.11 9.85
N PHE A 18 6.02 0.57 9.36
CA PHE A 18 7.19 1.33 8.93
C PHE A 18 7.57 0.96 7.50
N ALA A 19 7.82 1.99 6.67
CA ALA A 19 8.18 1.85 5.27
C ALA A 19 9.65 1.41 5.09
N GLY A 20 10.00 0.99 3.87
CA GLY A 20 11.35 0.63 3.49
C GLY A 20 12.04 1.64 2.59
N GLN A 21 12.87 1.14 1.67
CA GLN A 21 13.57 1.93 0.65
C GLN A 21 12.59 2.51 -0.40
N SER A 22 13.11 3.38 -1.25
CA SER A 22 12.33 4.13 -2.25
C SER A 22 11.28 5.06 -1.63
N THR A 23 11.64 5.68 -0.51
CA THR A 23 10.81 6.62 0.24
C THR A 23 11.48 7.99 0.37
N PRO A 24 10.72 9.08 0.54
CA PRO A 24 11.24 10.45 0.61
C PRO A 24 11.84 10.76 2.00
N TRP A 25 12.74 9.90 2.52
CA TRP A 25 13.35 10.07 3.83
C TRP A 25 14.02 11.44 4.06
N PRO A 26 14.69 12.08 3.05
CA PRO A 26 15.28 13.39 3.30
C PRO A 26 14.24 14.47 3.56
N VAL A 27 13.05 14.37 2.95
CA VAL A 27 11.92 15.28 3.19
C VAL A 27 11.35 15.03 4.59
N ALA A 28 11.21 13.78 4.99
CA ALA A 28 10.73 13.41 6.31
C ALA A 28 11.72 13.86 7.41
N LEU A 29 13.04 13.71 7.19
CA LEU A 29 14.05 14.19 8.12
C LEU A 29 14.02 15.72 8.24
N ALA A 30 13.88 16.42 7.11
CA ALA A 30 13.77 17.88 7.10
C ALA A 30 12.51 18.38 7.84
N ASP A 31 11.38 17.69 7.70
CA ASP A 31 10.16 17.97 8.47
C ASP A 31 10.41 17.78 9.98
N GLN A 32 10.97 16.65 10.39
CA GLN A 32 11.24 16.32 11.79
C GLN A 32 12.22 17.30 12.45
N THR A 33 13.25 17.76 11.72
CA THR A 33 14.23 18.72 12.22
C THR A 33 13.71 20.17 12.30
N THR A 34 12.46 20.41 11.93
CA THR A 34 11.78 21.69 12.25
C THR A 34 11.41 21.82 13.72
N ASP A 35 11.28 20.70 14.44
CA ASP A 35 11.13 20.69 15.90
C ASP A 35 12.53 20.68 16.54
N PRO A 36 12.89 21.71 17.33
CA PRO A 36 14.24 21.80 17.93
C PRO A 36 14.61 20.65 18.86
N SER A 37 13.65 20.12 19.61
CA SER A 37 13.90 19.03 20.56
C SER A 37 14.15 17.71 19.83
N LEU A 38 13.42 17.48 18.75
CA LEU A 38 13.59 16.32 17.89
C LEU A 38 14.89 16.39 17.07
N ASP A 39 15.24 17.58 16.54
CA ASP A 39 16.54 17.81 15.87
C ASP A 39 17.71 17.52 16.81
N GLU A 40 17.69 18.01 18.06
CA GLU A 40 18.72 17.74 19.05
C GLU A 40 18.84 16.25 19.36
N ALA A 41 17.72 15.56 19.57
CA ALA A 41 17.71 14.12 19.85
C ALA A 41 18.26 13.29 18.68
N LEU A 42 17.82 13.56 17.44
CA LEU A 42 18.25 12.85 16.25
C LEU A 42 19.75 13.06 15.98
N ARG A 43 20.26 14.29 16.13
CA ARG A 43 21.70 14.57 16.05
C ARG A 43 22.50 13.84 17.12
N GLY A 44 21.94 13.76 18.34
CA GLY A 44 22.52 13.01 19.45
C GLY A 44 22.71 11.53 19.11
N HIS A 45 21.69 10.88 18.55
CA HIS A 45 21.73 9.47 18.13
C HIS A 45 22.73 9.26 16.99
N VAL A 46 22.74 10.10 15.96
CA VAL A 46 23.72 10.00 14.86
C VAL A 46 25.13 10.18 15.37
N ALA A 47 25.39 11.16 16.24
CA ALA A 47 26.70 11.36 16.83
C ALA A 47 27.16 10.15 17.70
N ALA A 48 26.23 9.51 18.40
CA ALA A 48 26.50 8.30 19.17
C ALA A 48 26.79 7.11 18.23
N ALA A 49 26.00 6.88 17.19
CA ALA A 49 26.21 5.85 16.18
C ALA A 49 27.59 6.03 15.50
N ASN A 50 27.96 7.25 15.12
CA ASN A 50 29.26 7.56 14.53
C ASN A 50 30.44 7.24 15.48
N ARG A 51 30.30 7.51 16.78
CA ARG A 51 31.32 7.10 17.76
C ARG A 51 31.49 5.57 17.84
N LEU A 52 30.38 4.83 17.75
CA LEU A 52 30.41 3.36 17.72
C LEU A 52 31.12 2.82 16.46
N LEU A 53 31.04 3.53 15.33
CA LEU A 53 31.64 3.15 14.06
C LEU A 53 33.12 3.57 13.93
N ALA A 54 33.70 4.28 14.92
CA ALA A 54 35.08 4.75 14.87
C ALA A 54 36.12 3.66 14.52
N PRO A 55 36.00 2.39 14.99
CA PRO A 55 36.98 1.33 14.66
C PRO A 55 37.05 1.00 13.16
N VAL A 56 35.98 1.25 12.39
CA VAL A 56 35.89 0.94 10.95
C VAL A 56 35.75 2.20 10.08
N ALA A 57 35.89 3.39 10.65
CA ALA A 57 35.69 4.66 9.96
C ALA A 57 36.54 4.82 8.69
N ALA A 58 37.79 4.35 8.71
CA ALA A 58 38.71 4.40 7.55
C ALA A 58 38.20 3.50 6.40
N ASP A 59 37.73 2.29 6.72
CA ASP A 59 37.19 1.34 5.75
C ASP A 59 35.87 1.85 5.15
N LEU A 60 35.03 2.45 6.00
CA LEU A 60 33.76 3.08 5.55
C LEU A 60 34.07 4.25 4.61
N LEU A 61 34.97 5.13 4.95
CA LEU A 61 35.39 6.24 4.09
C LEU A 61 35.97 5.74 2.76
N ALA A 62 36.84 4.72 2.77
CA ALA A 62 37.38 4.12 1.55
C ALA A 62 36.29 3.49 0.68
N THR A 63 35.25 2.92 1.30
CA THR A 63 34.13 2.27 0.61
C THR A 63 33.12 3.28 0.06
N THR A 64 32.75 4.28 0.84
CA THR A 64 31.65 5.21 0.49
C THR A 64 32.15 6.49 -0.19
N GLY A 65 33.44 6.80 -0.03
CA GLY A 65 34.03 8.05 -0.51
C GLY A 65 33.69 9.29 0.32
N ARG A 66 33.00 9.10 1.45
CA ARG A 66 32.58 10.18 2.36
C ARG A 66 32.52 9.68 3.81
N PRO A 67 32.64 10.58 4.80
CA PRO A 67 32.34 10.23 6.18
C PRO A 67 30.89 9.77 6.34
N VAL A 68 30.64 8.88 7.28
CA VAL A 68 29.29 8.51 7.67
C VAL A 68 28.72 9.64 8.54
N ASP A 69 28.11 10.61 7.92
CA ASP A 69 27.46 11.75 8.59
C ASP A 69 26.22 12.14 7.81
N LEU A 70 25.06 11.75 8.32
CA LEU A 70 23.77 12.05 7.69
C LEU A 70 23.44 13.54 7.69
N PHE A 71 23.88 14.30 8.68
CA PHE A 71 23.60 15.74 8.77
C PHE A 71 24.60 16.59 7.97
N GLY A 72 25.77 16.05 7.63
CA GLY A 72 26.66 16.60 6.60
C GLY A 72 26.13 16.40 5.19
N PHE A 73 25.13 15.55 5.04
CA PHE A 73 24.40 15.32 3.80
C PHE A 73 23.24 16.32 3.71
N THR A 74 23.46 17.44 3.02
CA THR A 74 22.40 18.40 2.76
C THR A 74 21.44 17.83 1.72
N PRO A 75 20.19 17.48 2.10
CA PRO A 75 19.20 17.01 1.14
C PRO A 75 18.97 18.13 0.14
N ASN A 76 19.36 17.94 -1.12
CA ASN A 76 18.90 18.80 -2.20
C ASN A 76 17.62 18.18 -2.75
N PRO A 77 16.43 18.82 -2.56
CA PRO A 77 15.18 18.29 -3.08
C PRO A 77 15.18 18.06 -4.59
N ALA A 78 16.08 18.75 -5.33
CA ALA A 78 16.28 18.53 -6.76
C ALA A 78 17.13 17.27 -7.08
N ARG A 79 17.67 16.56 -6.06
CA ARG A 79 18.48 15.35 -6.22
C ARG A 79 17.83 14.14 -5.58
N LEU A 80 16.65 13.74 -6.07
CA LEU A 80 16.02 12.46 -5.70
C LEU A 80 16.98 11.27 -5.82
N GLY A 81 17.91 11.30 -6.78
CA GLY A 81 18.95 10.27 -6.93
C GLY A 81 19.88 10.12 -5.73
N ALA A 82 20.10 11.17 -4.93
CA ALA A 82 20.87 11.08 -3.71
C ALA A 82 20.10 10.39 -2.56
N ALA A 83 18.75 10.45 -2.56
CA ALA A 83 17.92 9.75 -1.59
C ALA A 83 17.93 8.23 -1.79
N ALA A 84 18.24 7.74 -2.99
CA ALA A 84 18.34 6.33 -3.32
C ALA A 84 19.73 5.75 -3.01
N ASP A 85 20.75 6.57 -2.74
CA ASP A 85 22.10 6.09 -2.40
C ASP A 85 22.08 5.33 -1.08
N ALA A 86 22.30 4.03 -1.15
CA ALA A 86 22.22 3.13 0.00
C ALA A 86 23.17 3.51 1.15
N THR A 87 24.29 4.19 0.87
CA THR A 87 25.20 4.67 1.92
C THR A 87 24.59 5.68 2.86
N ALA A 88 23.53 6.37 2.43
CA ALA A 88 22.78 7.32 3.25
C ALA A 88 21.35 6.86 3.49
N SER A 89 20.71 6.22 2.49
CA SER A 89 19.29 5.91 2.58
C SER A 89 18.98 4.82 3.60
N VAL A 90 19.86 3.84 3.82
CA VAL A 90 19.61 2.79 4.82
C VAL A 90 19.61 3.37 6.23
N GLU A 91 20.58 4.20 6.57
CA GLU A 91 20.62 4.89 7.86
C GLU A 91 19.55 5.99 7.95
N GLY A 92 19.35 6.76 6.87
CA GLY A 92 18.39 7.88 6.84
C GLY A 92 16.95 7.46 7.02
N VAL A 93 16.52 6.38 6.38
CA VAL A 93 15.18 5.80 6.62
C VAL A 93 15.04 5.34 8.06
N ALA A 94 16.03 4.64 8.62
CA ALA A 94 16.01 4.19 10.01
C ALA A 94 15.96 5.37 10.99
N LEU A 95 16.71 6.44 10.73
CA LEU A 95 16.72 7.65 11.55
C LEU A 95 15.36 8.36 11.53
N THR A 96 14.72 8.51 10.37
CA THR A 96 13.39 9.12 10.29
C THR A 96 12.32 8.29 10.99
N GLN A 97 12.48 6.97 11.03
CA GLN A 97 11.59 6.07 11.77
C GLN A 97 11.80 6.18 13.27
N LEU A 98 13.04 6.34 13.72
CA LEU A 98 13.34 6.68 15.12
C LEU A 98 12.73 8.02 15.49
N GLY A 99 12.85 9.03 14.61
CA GLY A 99 12.22 10.34 14.81
C GLY A 99 10.70 10.27 14.95
N ALA A 100 10.04 9.40 14.19
CA ALA A 100 8.60 9.20 14.34
C ALA A 100 8.24 8.56 15.69
N LEU A 101 9.05 7.62 16.20
CA LEU A 101 8.85 7.04 17.54
C LEU A 101 9.09 8.05 18.66
N LEU A 102 10.13 8.89 18.54
CA LEU A 102 10.41 9.98 19.48
C LEU A 102 9.27 11.01 19.53
N ASP A 103 8.76 11.41 18.37
CA ASP A 103 7.66 12.37 18.28
C ASP A 103 6.36 11.81 18.88
N LEU A 104 6.04 10.53 18.62
CA LEU A 104 4.90 9.88 19.28
C LEU A 104 5.02 9.87 20.79
N GLU A 105 6.23 9.63 21.33
CA GLU A 105 6.48 9.69 22.78
C GLU A 105 6.26 11.10 23.33
N HIS A 106 6.74 12.15 22.63
CA HIS A 106 6.48 13.55 22.98
C HIS A 106 4.99 13.89 22.98
N LEU A 107 4.21 13.28 22.08
CA LEU A 107 2.76 13.44 21.99
C LEU A 107 1.98 12.58 23.00
N GLY A 108 2.68 11.82 23.85
CA GLY A 108 2.10 11.01 24.92
C GLY A 108 1.75 9.57 24.55
N TYR A 109 2.20 9.08 23.40
CA TYR A 109 2.07 7.68 23.02
C TYR A 109 3.40 6.94 23.24
N SER A 110 3.47 6.09 24.22
CA SER A 110 4.65 5.23 24.48
C SER A 110 4.44 3.83 23.94
N VAL A 111 5.35 3.37 23.07
CA VAL A 111 5.34 2.00 22.53
C VAL A 111 5.41 0.97 23.67
N ALA A 112 6.24 1.21 24.67
CA ALA A 112 6.40 0.32 25.81
C ALA A 112 5.12 0.14 26.66
N GLN A 113 4.31 1.19 26.78
CA GLN A 113 3.07 1.18 27.53
C GLN A 113 1.86 0.72 26.71
N ALA A 114 1.75 1.19 25.47
CA ALA A 114 0.64 0.91 24.58
C ALA A 114 0.64 -0.54 24.07
N LYS A 115 1.80 -1.18 23.98
CA LYS A 115 1.97 -2.59 23.55
C LYS A 115 1.18 -2.91 22.30
N PRO A 116 1.54 -2.35 21.13
CA PRO A 116 0.84 -2.62 19.89
C PRO A 116 0.79 -4.12 19.61
N LEU A 117 -0.31 -4.62 19.03
CA LEU A 117 -0.47 -6.03 18.66
C LEU A 117 0.65 -6.52 17.74
N ALA A 118 1.14 -5.64 16.89
CA ALA A 118 2.28 -5.87 16.04
C ALA A 118 2.98 -4.56 15.69
N VAL A 119 4.28 -4.67 15.45
CA VAL A 119 5.07 -3.66 14.75
C VAL A 119 5.49 -4.29 13.42
N LEU A 120 5.07 -3.68 12.33
CA LEU A 120 5.26 -4.18 10.97
C LEU A 120 6.34 -3.37 10.26
N GLY A 121 7.33 -4.03 9.72
CA GLY A 121 8.33 -3.44 8.85
C GLY A 121 8.18 -3.93 7.41
N HIS A 122 7.99 -3.01 6.48
CA HIS A 122 8.09 -3.31 5.06
C HIS A 122 9.54 -3.21 4.61
N SER A 123 10.11 -4.29 4.10
CA SER A 123 11.52 -4.30 3.68
C SER A 123 12.44 -3.81 4.81
N GLN A 124 13.25 -2.79 4.56
CA GLN A 124 14.13 -2.18 5.56
C GLN A 124 13.41 -1.63 6.79
N GLY A 125 12.10 -1.36 6.72
CA GLY A 125 11.30 -0.97 7.89
C GLY A 125 11.40 -1.94 9.06
N VAL A 126 11.96 -3.12 8.85
CA VAL A 126 12.29 -4.09 9.90
C VAL A 126 13.27 -3.53 10.95
N LEU A 127 14.13 -2.58 10.59
CA LEU A 127 15.01 -1.91 11.56
C LEU A 127 14.20 -1.16 12.62
N ALA A 128 13.12 -0.49 12.23
CA ALA A 128 12.20 0.15 13.17
C ALA A 128 11.43 -0.86 14.03
N VAL A 129 11.14 -2.06 13.52
CA VAL A 129 10.59 -3.16 14.33
C VAL A 129 11.55 -3.52 15.46
N HIS A 130 12.84 -3.62 15.17
CA HIS A 130 13.86 -3.90 16.19
C HIS A 130 14.05 -2.73 17.17
N MET A 131 13.93 -1.47 16.71
CA MET A 131 13.90 -0.29 17.58
C MET A 131 12.71 -0.33 18.54
N ALA A 132 11.51 -0.55 18.03
CA ALA A 132 10.30 -0.62 18.85
C ALA A 132 10.38 -1.76 19.89
N ARG A 133 10.89 -2.94 19.51
CA ARG A 133 11.15 -4.04 20.46
C ARG A 133 12.18 -3.69 21.53
N ALA A 134 13.24 -2.95 21.16
CA ALA A 134 14.23 -2.49 22.12
C ALA A 134 13.61 -1.51 23.14
N ILE A 135 12.74 -0.61 22.67
CA ILE A 135 12.00 0.34 23.52
C ILE A 135 11.06 -0.43 24.44
N GLU A 136 10.31 -1.40 23.93
CA GLU A 136 9.40 -2.24 24.73
C GLU A 136 10.17 -2.99 25.83
N ALA A 137 11.28 -3.62 25.47
CA ALA A 137 12.12 -4.38 26.41
C ALA A 137 12.78 -3.50 27.47
N ALA A 138 13.19 -2.28 27.14
CA ALA A 138 13.82 -1.33 28.05
C ALA A 138 12.81 -0.53 28.90
N GLY A 139 11.53 -0.49 28.48
CA GLY A 139 10.46 0.24 29.14
C GLY A 139 10.34 1.73 28.75
N SER A 140 11.33 2.29 28.05
CA SER A 140 11.30 3.65 27.51
C SER A 140 12.31 3.83 26.36
N ILE A 141 12.13 4.87 25.55
CA ILE A 141 13.09 5.26 24.51
C ILE A 141 14.44 5.63 25.12
N GLU A 142 14.45 6.38 26.22
CA GLU A 142 15.68 6.79 26.90
C GLU A 142 16.51 5.58 27.38
N ALA A 143 15.85 4.62 28.02
CA ALA A 143 16.51 3.40 28.49
C ALA A 143 17.01 2.52 27.32
N ALA A 144 16.35 2.56 26.16
CA ALA A 144 16.74 1.86 24.94
C ALA A 144 17.90 2.56 24.17
N GLY A 145 18.25 3.81 24.50
CA GLY A 145 19.10 4.71 23.71
C GLY A 145 20.36 4.06 23.14
N LYS A 146 21.13 3.34 23.96
CA LYS A 146 22.33 2.62 23.48
C LYS A 146 22.01 1.61 22.37
N THR A 147 20.93 0.85 22.53
CA THR A 147 20.50 -0.15 21.54
C THR A 147 20.01 0.50 20.25
N LEU A 148 19.34 1.66 20.35
CA LEU A 148 18.91 2.44 19.20
C LEU A 148 20.11 2.98 18.41
N ASP A 149 21.15 3.49 19.10
CA ASP A 149 22.41 3.93 18.49
C ASP A 149 23.13 2.78 17.77
N GLU A 150 23.16 1.58 18.36
CA GLU A 150 23.72 0.38 17.73
C GLU A 150 22.92 -0.01 16.47
N ILE A 151 21.59 0.06 16.48
CA ILE A 151 20.76 -0.25 15.29
C ILE A 151 21.04 0.76 14.17
N LEU A 152 21.17 2.05 14.48
CA LEU A 152 21.55 3.08 13.50
C LEU A 152 22.95 2.82 12.93
N ALA A 153 23.91 2.49 13.79
CA ALA A 153 25.27 2.13 13.35
C ALA A 153 25.25 0.91 12.42
N VAL A 154 24.48 -0.13 12.75
CA VAL A 154 24.32 -1.31 11.88
C VAL A 154 23.63 -0.94 10.55
N ALA A 155 22.65 -0.04 10.56
CA ALA A 155 22.04 0.47 9.34
C ALA A 155 23.07 1.13 8.39
N ALA A 156 23.98 1.95 8.95
CA ALA A 156 25.08 2.54 8.19
C ALA A 156 26.03 1.46 7.62
N LEU A 157 26.38 0.44 8.41
CA LEU A 157 27.20 -0.70 7.95
C LEU A 157 26.53 -1.46 6.79
N ILE A 158 25.22 -1.74 6.89
CA ILE A 158 24.45 -2.41 5.85
C ILE A 158 24.49 -1.61 4.55
N GLY A 159 24.26 -0.30 4.62
CA GLY A 159 24.30 0.58 3.45
C GLY A 159 25.69 0.63 2.78
N ALA A 160 26.75 0.73 3.58
CA ALA A 160 28.12 0.74 3.10
C ALA A 160 28.53 -0.63 2.48
N ALA A 161 28.25 -1.73 3.16
CA ALA A 161 28.54 -3.08 2.67
C ALA A 161 27.78 -3.39 1.38
N GLY A 162 26.49 -3.00 1.30
CA GLY A 162 25.68 -3.11 0.09
C GLY A 162 26.27 -2.32 -1.07
N THR A 163 26.71 -1.09 -0.84
CA THR A 163 27.35 -0.25 -1.85
C THR A 163 28.68 -0.84 -2.34
N ARG A 164 29.49 -1.40 -1.44
CA ARG A 164 30.69 -2.14 -1.81
C ARG A 164 30.33 -3.32 -2.72
N ARG A 165 29.35 -4.13 -2.32
CA ARG A 165 28.92 -5.30 -3.07
C ARG A 165 28.43 -4.97 -4.47
N VAL A 166 27.64 -3.92 -4.63
CA VAL A 166 27.16 -3.45 -5.95
C VAL A 166 28.31 -3.12 -6.90
N ARG A 167 29.39 -2.50 -6.40
CA ARG A 167 30.60 -2.25 -7.21
C ARG A 167 31.31 -3.55 -7.62
N GLU A 168 31.43 -4.52 -6.70
CA GLU A 168 32.01 -5.84 -6.98
C GLU A 168 31.20 -6.60 -8.04
N LEU A 169 29.86 -6.47 -8.04
CA LEU A 169 28.97 -7.02 -9.04
C LEU A 169 29.01 -6.26 -10.39
N GLY A 170 29.75 -5.14 -10.47
CA GLY A 170 29.80 -4.30 -11.67
C GLY A 170 28.53 -3.53 -11.95
N LEU A 171 27.66 -3.39 -10.93
CA LEU A 171 26.44 -2.59 -11.04
C LEU A 171 26.77 -1.11 -10.79
N SER A 172 26.23 -0.23 -11.62
CA SER A 172 26.36 1.23 -11.49
C SER A 172 25.02 1.88 -11.74
N PRO A 173 24.01 1.63 -10.91
CA PRO A 173 22.67 2.18 -11.12
C PRO A 173 22.73 3.70 -11.02
N LYS A 174 22.22 4.38 -12.06
CA LYS A 174 22.10 5.82 -12.12
C LYS A 174 20.63 6.22 -12.05
N TYR A 175 20.40 7.44 -11.58
CA TYR A 175 19.06 8.01 -11.57
C TYR A 175 18.45 8.04 -13.00
N GLY A 176 17.21 7.58 -13.12
CA GLY A 176 16.49 7.52 -14.40
C GLY A 176 16.85 6.34 -15.31
N GLU A 177 17.82 5.49 -14.92
CA GLU A 177 18.14 4.24 -15.61
C GLU A 177 17.47 3.04 -14.92
N ALA A 178 17.54 1.86 -15.58
CA ALA A 178 17.07 0.62 -15.00
C ALA A 178 17.79 0.32 -13.67
N SER A 179 17.03 0.19 -12.59
CA SER A 179 17.54 -0.15 -11.27
C SER A 179 17.59 -1.67 -11.07
N PRO A 180 18.28 -2.17 -10.03
CA PRO A 180 18.34 -3.59 -9.73
C PRO A 180 17.04 -4.14 -9.09
N MET A 181 15.95 -3.36 -9.03
CA MET A 181 14.64 -3.81 -8.53
C MET A 181 13.50 -3.33 -9.43
N LEU A 182 12.59 -4.27 -9.76
CA LEU A 182 11.45 -4.07 -10.66
C LEU A 182 10.14 -4.43 -9.96
N SER A 183 9.24 -3.47 -9.84
CA SER A 183 7.86 -3.67 -9.39
C SER A 183 7.02 -4.25 -10.53
N VAL A 184 6.27 -5.31 -10.26
CA VAL A 184 5.36 -6.00 -11.18
C VAL A 184 3.97 -6.00 -10.56
N LYS A 185 3.06 -5.17 -11.10
CA LYS A 185 1.67 -5.03 -10.64
C LYS A 185 0.71 -5.67 -11.64
N GLY A 186 -0.31 -6.38 -11.15
CA GLY A 186 -1.31 -7.03 -12.01
C GLY A 186 -0.91 -8.43 -12.48
N ALA A 187 0.06 -9.08 -11.83
CA ALA A 187 0.48 -10.46 -12.09
C ALA A 187 0.47 -11.28 -10.80
N THR A 188 -0.02 -12.52 -10.85
CA THR A 188 0.07 -13.44 -9.72
C THR A 188 1.50 -13.95 -9.55
N ARG A 189 1.79 -14.54 -8.38
CA ARG A 189 3.10 -15.12 -8.09
C ARG A 189 3.50 -16.16 -9.14
N GLU A 190 2.58 -17.04 -9.52
CA GLU A 190 2.82 -18.10 -10.52
C GLU A 190 3.16 -17.52 -11.90
N GLN A 191 2.47 -16.44 -12.29
CA GLN A 191 2.75 -15.74 -13.55
C GLN A 191 4.14 -15.11 -13.53
N VAL A 192 4.52 -14.48 -12.42
CA VAL A 192 5.86 -13.89 -12.25
C VAL A 192 6.94 -14.98 -12.27
N GLU A 193 6.76 -16.09 -11.55
CA GLU A 193 7.70 -17.22 -11.54
C GLU A 193 7.84 -17.85 -12.94
N ALA A 194 6.75 -17.92 -13.73
CA ALA A 194 6.80 -18.38 -15.11
C ALA A 194 7.62 -17.45 -16.02
N LEU A 195 7.51 -16.12 -15.81
CA LEU A 195 8.34 -15.15 -16.53
C LEU A 195 9.83 -15.30 -16.16
N VAL A 196 10.13 -15.38 -14.86
CA VAL A 196 11.52 -15.55 -14.37
C VAL A 196 12.16 -16.80 -14.95
N LYS A 197 11.42 -17.92 -15.07
CA LYS A 197 11.92 -19.17 -15.68
C LYS A 197 12.23 -19.05 -17.18
N ARG A 198 11.55 -18.16 -17.90
CA ARG A 198 11.78 -17.94 -19.35
C ARG A 198 13.02 -17.09 -19.61
N VAL A 199 13.38 -16.24 -18.66
CA VAL A 199 14.57 -15.38 -18.78
C VAL A 199 15.81 -16.18 -18.40
N ASN A 200 16.79 -16.21 -19.30
CA ASN A 200 18.07 -16.84 -19.01
C ASN A 200 18.90 -15.91 -18.12
N ASN A 201 19.01 -16.25 -16.86
CA ASN A 201 19.74 -15.50 -15.85
C ASN A 201 21.25 -15.71 -16.00
N ALA A 202 21.84 -15.17 -17.04
CA ALA A 202 23.26 -15.40 -17.39
C ALA A 202 24.25 -14.83 -16.36
N ARG A 203 23.84 -13.77 -15.61
CA ARG A 203 24.68 -13.10 -14.62
C ARG A 203 24.37 -13.47 -13.21
N GLY A 204 23.13 -13.82 -12.91
CA GLY A 204 22.71 -14.18 -11.56
C GLY A 204 21.20 -14.38 -11.45
N PRO A 205 20.71 -14.89 -10.32
CA PRO A 205 19.30 -15.17 -10.16
C PRO A 205 18.47 -13.89 -10.11
N ILE A 206 17.31 -13.89 -10.80
CA ILE A 206 16.22 -12.97 -10.49
C ILE A 206 15.44 -13.57 -9.32
N SER A 207 15.28 -12.79 -8.25
CA SER A 207 14.56 -13.19 -7.04
C SER A 207 13.25 -12.42 -6.92
N ILE A 208 12.18 -13.06 -6.44
CA ILE A 208 11.02 -12.34 -5.94
C ILE A 208 11.40 -11.80 -4.56
N ALA A 209 11.75 -10.53 -4.51
CA ALA A 209 12.25 -9.85 -3.33
C ALA A 209 11.14 -9.55 -2.32
N VAL A 210 9.99 -9.04 -2.82
CA VAL A 210 8.85 -8.63 -1.98
C VAL A 210 7.55 -9.09 -2.62
N THR A 211 6.63 -9.58 -1.80
CA THR A 211 5.22 -9.82 -2.15
C THR A 211 4.34 -8.82 -1.41
N ASN A 212 3.87 -7.78 -2.12
CA ASN A 212 3.05 -6.72 -1.54
C ASN A 212 1.57 -7.09 -1.44
N SER A 213 1.06 -7.84 -2.42
CA SER A 213 -0.30 -8.39 -2.45
C SER A 213 -0.32 -9.63 -3.34
N ASP A 214 -1.47 -10.27 -3.49
CA ASP A 214 -1.64 -11.47 -4.33
C ASP A 214 -1.27 -11.24 -5.81
N ASN A 215 -1.25 -9.98 -6.25
CA ASN A 215 -0.95 -9.57 -7.63
C ASN A 215 0.05 -8.40 -7.74
N HIS A 216 0.84 -8.16 -6.71
CA HIS A 216 1.87 -7.13 -6.71
C HIS A 216 3.16 -7.67 -6.09
N HIS A 217 4.19 -7.83 -6.90
CA HIS A 217 5.49 -8.38 -6.52
C HIS A 217 6.61 -7.41 -6.90
N VAL A 218 7.72 -7.48 -6.18
CA VAL A 218 8.94 -6.77 -6.53
C VAL A 218 10.03 -7.80 -6.79
N LEU A 219 10.69 -7.66 -7.92
CA LEU A 219 11.80 -8.51 -8.34
C LEU A 219 13.12 -7.82 -8.07
N SER A 220 14.15 -8.59 -7.76
CA SER A 220 15.51 -8.13 -7.56
C SER A 220 16.47 -8.95 -8.42
N GLY A 221 17.44 -8.28 -9.08
CA GLY A 221 18.37 -8.93 -9.99
C GLY A 221 19.25 -7.93 -10.73
N TYR A 222 20.01 -8.41 -11.72
CA TYR A 222 20.73 -7.53 -12.62
C TYR A 222 19.77 -6.72 -13.47
N PRO A 223 20.00 -5.41 -13.69
CA PRO A 223 19.10 -4.56 -14.48
C PRO A 223 18.82 -5.09 -15.89
N GLU A 224 19.85 -5.69 -16.54
CA GLU A 224 19.73 -6.25 -17.87
C GLU A 224 18.81 -7.48 -17.90
N ASP A 225 18.89 -8.34 -16.88
CA ASP A 225 18.03 -9.52 -16.75
C ASP A 225 16.59 -9.10 -16.44
N LEU A 226 16.40 -8.07 -15.61
CA LEU A 226 15.08 -7.47 -15.35
C LEU A 226 14.50 -6.80 -16.59
N ALA A 227 15.32 -6.15 -17.43
CA ALA A 227 14.90 -5.61 -18.72
C ALA A 227 14.47 -6.72 -19.69
N ALA A 228 15.20 -7.83 -19.74
CA ALA A 228 14.82 -9.00 -20.52
C ALA A 228 13.47 -9.59 -20.05
N LEU A 229 13.23 -9.62 -18.75
CA LEU A 229 11.95 -10.04 -18.17
C LEU A 229 10.81 -9.10 -18.59
N ALA A 230 11.04 -7.80 -18.60
CA ALA A 230 10.04 -6.82 -19.03
C ALA A 230 9.66 -7.03 -20.52
N LEU A 231 10.64 -7.30 -21.37
CA LEU A 231 10.39 -7.65 -22.79
C LEU A 231 9.59 -8.97 -22.93
N GLU A 232 9.88 -9.96 -22.09
CA GLU A 232 9.14 -11.21 -22.10
C GLU A 232 7.69 -11.04 -21.63
N ALA A 233 7.44 -10.19 -20.64
CA ALA A 233 6.10 -9.83 -20.22
C ALA A 233 5.30 -9.14 -21.34
N GLU A 234 5.95 -8.24 -22.10
CA GLU A 234 5.33 -7.60 -23.26
C GLU A 234 5.01 -8.61 -24.40
N ARG A 235 5.89 -9.57 -24.64
CA ARG A 235 5.64 -10.66 -25.62
C ARG A 235 4.44 -11.50 -25.21
N GLU A 236 4.36 -11.88 -23.93
CA GLU A 236 3.24 -12.64 -23.39
C GLU A 236 1.93 -11.87 -23.51
N HIS A 237 1.94 -10.57 -23.18
CA HIS A 237 0.80 -9.69 -23.39
C HIS A 237 0.31 -9.70 -24.84
N LYS A 238 1.20 -9.44 -25.79
CA LYS A 238 0.88 -9.43 -27.24
C LYS A 238 0.35 -10.78 -27.73
N HIS A 239 0.94 -11.88 -27.24
CA HIS A 239 0.50 -13.22 -27.59
C HIS A 239 -0.93 -13.48 -27.09
N GLN A 240 -1.24 -13.21 -25.82
CA GLN A 240 -2.57 -13.39 -25.26
C GLN A 240 -3.62 -12.46 -25.89
N ALA A 241 -3.26 -11.21 -26.18
CA ALA A 241 -4.14 -10.28 -26.88
C ALA A 241 -4.56 -10.81 -28.26
N LYS A 242 -3.59 -11.34 -29.03
CA LYS A 242 -3.85 -11.98 -30.35
C LYS A 242 -4.75 -13.21 -30.21
N LEU A 243 -4.51 -14.08 -29.24
CA LEU A 243 -5.36 -15.26 -28.99
C LEU A 243 -6.79 -14.84 -28.61
N ARG A 244 -6.97 -13.74 -27.86
CA ARG A 244 -8.28 -13.20 -27.51
C ARG A 244 -9.03 -12.67 -28.74
N GLU A 245 -8.34 -11.94 -29.62
CA GLU A 245 -8.91 -11.51 -30.93
C GLU A 245 -9.39 -12.68 -31.74
N GLN A 246 -8.67 -13.78 -31.72
CA GLN A 246 -9.03 -15.04 -32.37
C GLN A 246 -10.07 -15.87 -31.64
N LYS A 247 -10.60 -15.38 -30.50
CA LYS A 247 -11.53 -16.10 -29.58
C LYS A 247 -10.97 -17.42 -29.04
N LEU A 248 -9.64 -17.57 -28.99
CA LEU A 248 -8.94 -18.71 -28.42
C LEU A 248 -8.51 -18.54 -26.97
N HIS A 249 -8.74 -17.34 -26.39
CA HIS A 249 -8.46 -17.01 -25.01
C HIS A 249 -9.71 -16.39 -24.37
N GLY A 250 -10.25 -17.04 -23.33
CA GLY A 250 -11.49 -16.64 -22.66
C GLY A 250 -11.29 -15.83 -21.38
N GLY A 251 -10.04 -15.64 -20.94
CA GLY A 251 -9.70 -14.94 -19.70
C GLY A 251 -9.30 -13.48 -19.87
N THR A 252 -8.92 -12.83 -18.78
CA THR A 252 -8.27 -11.52 -18.81
C THR A 252 -6.89 -11.65 -19.45
N VAL A 253 -6.58 -10.78 -20.40
CA VAL A 253 -5.25 -10.74 -21.02
C VAL A 253 -4.21 -10.29 -19.98
N PHE A 254 -3.11 -11.03 -19.90
CA PHE A 254 -1.98 -10.66 -19.05
C PHE A 254 -1.41 -9.30 -19.47
N ASN A 255 -1.44 -8.33 -18.58
CA ASN A 255 -0.98 -6.97 -18.84
C ASN A 255 -0.46 -6.32 -17.55
N PRO A 256 0.69 -6.75 -17.04
CA PRO A 256 1.25 -6.19 -15.82
C PRO A 256 1.81 -4.78 -16.05
N THR A 257 1.70 -3.94 -15.03
CA THR A 257 2.44 -2.69 -14.96
C THR A 257 3.82 -2.95 -14.37
N LEU A 258 4.86 -2.53 -15.06
CA LEU A 258 6.26 -2.71 -14.70
C LEU A 258 6.89 -1.34 -14.41
N GLU A 259 7.55 -1.22 -13.25
CA GLU A 259 8.15 0.04 -12.80
C GLU A 259 9.45 -0.24 -12.04
N TYR A 260 10.56 0.36 -12.48
CA TYR A 260 11.82 0.29 -11.73
C TYR A 260 11.74 1.12 -10.46
N LEU A 261 12.18 0.55 -9.34
CA LEU A 261 12.24 1.27 -8.07
C LEU A 261 13.50 2.16 -8.01
N GLU A 262 13.40 3.28 -7.33
CA GLU A 262 14.53 4.19 -7.10
C GLU A 262 15.42 3.67 -5.97
N VAL A 263 16.19 2.63 -6.25
CA VAL A 263 17.13 2.00 -5.32
C VAL A 263 18.44 1.65 -6.03
N THR A 264 19.53 1.62 -5.28
CA THR A 264 20.87 1.29 -5.82
C THR A 264 21.30 -0.14 -5.55
N LEU A 265 20.65 -0.84 -4.62
CA LEU A 265 20.95 -2.22 -4.27
C LEU A 265 19.87 -3.19 -4.75
N PRO A 266 20.26 -4.42 -5.15
CA PRO A 266 19.34 -5.53 -5.33
C PRO A 266 18.94 -6.14 -3.99
N PHE A 267 18.14 -5.39 -3.17
CA PHE A 267 17.70 -5.85 -1.86
C PHE A 267 16.93 -7.17 -1.95
N HIS A 268 16.93 -7.94 -0.88
CA HIS A 268 16.25 -9.22 -0.74
C HIS A 268 16.63 -10.23 -1.83
N SER A 269 17.93 -10.31 -2.12
CA SER A 269 18.50 -11.14 -3.17
C SER A 269 19.74 -11.90 -2.70
N PRO A 270 19.98 -13.14 -3.15
CA PRO A 270 21.23 -13.87 -2.92
C PRO A 270 22.45 -13.13 -3.41
N LEU A 271 22.33 -12.17 -4.34
CA LEU A 271 23.41 -11.31 -4.81
C LEU A 271 24.07 -10.52 -3.67
N MET A 272 23.33 -10.29 -2.57
CA MET A 272 23.77 -9.50 -1.41
C MET A 272 24.39 -10.33 -0.29
N ALA A 273 24.58 -11.64 -0.45
CA ALA A 273 25.10 -12.51 0.61
C ALA A 273 26.45 -12.02 1.17
N GLU A 274 27.39 -11.61 0.31
CA GLU A 274 28.70 -11.11 0.73
C GLU A 274 28.63 -9.75 1.43
N ALA A 275 27.58 -8.95 1.16
CA ALA A 275 27.35 -7.72 1.92
C ALA A 275 26.91 -8.01 3.36
N VAL A 276 26.18 -9.09 3.60
CA VAL A 276 25.87 -9.55 4.97
C VAL A 276 27.15 -9.92 5.71
N GLU A 277 28.03 -10.73 5.12
CA GLU A 277 29.29 -11.13 5.73
C GLU A 277 30.20 -9.91 6.01
N GLN A 278 30.25 -8.95 5.11
CA GLN A 278 31.00 -7.71 5.32
C GLN A 278 30.41 -6.87 6.46
N THR A 279 29.07 -6.77 6.54
CA THR A 279 28.39 -6.08 7.65
C THR A 279 28.75 -6.71 9.00
N VAL A 280 28.68 -8.05 9.09
CA VAL A 280 29.02 -8.80 10.31
C VAL A 280 30.50 -8.62 10.68
N SER A 281 31.41 -8.64 9.71
CA SER A 281 32.83 -8.41 9.93
C SER A 281 33.11 -7.04 10.54
N TRP A 282 32.52 -5.98 9.98
CA TRP A 282 32.68 -4.61 10.51
C TRP A 282 32.01 -4.44 11.88
N ALA A 283 30.85 -5.04 12.08
CA ALA A 283 30.18 -5.04 13.37
C ALA A 283 31.00 -5.71 14.46
N GLY A 284 31.65 -6.83 14.15
CA GLY A 284 32.60 -7.49 15.06
C GLY A 284 33.79 -6.59 15.45
N ALA A 285 34.35 -5.83 14.49
CA ALA A 285 35.37 -4.84 14.76
C ALA A 285 34.90 -3.68 15.67
N CYS A 286 33.63 -3.35 15.61
CA CYS A 286 32.98 -2.36 16.49
C CYS A 286 32.57 -2.94 17.86
N GLY A 287 32.71 -4.25 18.07
CA GLY A 287 32.30 -4.93 19.30
C GLY A 287 30.80 -5.17 19.41
N PHE A 288 30.06 -5.14 18.29
CA PHE A 288 28.63 -5.44 18.27
C PHE A 288 28.39 -6.95 18.29
N ASP A 289 27.21 -7.33 18.75
CA ASP A 289 26.72 -8.70 18.66
C ASP A 289 26.58 -9.12 17.18
N GLN A 290 27.39 -10.09 16.76
CA GLN A 290 27.48 -10.52 15.37
C GLN A 290 26.26 -11.31 14.94
N ASP A 291 25.63 -12.12 15.83
CA ASP A 291 24.46 -12.90 15.50
C ASP A 291 23.24 -11.98 15.28
N ARG A 292 23.06 -11.01 16.16
CA ARG A 292 22.04 -9.98 16.01
C ARG A 292 22.27 -9.13 14.75
N THR A 293 23.50 -8.74 14.49
CA THR A 293 23.84 -7.95 13.29
C THR A 293 23.59 -8.77 12.03
N ARG A 294 23.94 -10.06 12.02
CA ARG A 294 23.64 -10.97 10.90
C ARG A 294 22.16 -11.03 10.63
N ALA A 295 21.35 -11.26 11.67
CA ALA A 295 19.90 -11.33 11.53
C ALA A 295 19.33 -10.04 10.92
N LEU A 296 19.76 -8.86 11.38
CA LEU A 296 19.34 -7.57 10.83
C LEU A 296 19.77 -7.41 9.36
N ALA A 297 21.01 -7.74 9.03
CA ALA A 297 21.53 -7.63 7.67
C ALA A 297 20.83 -8.59 6.70
N GLU A 298 20.55 -9.83 7.12
CA GLU A 298 19.81 -10.82 6.33
C GLU A 298 18.38 -10.38 6.09
N GLU A 299 17.68 -9.83 7.09
CA GLU A 299 16.32 -9.31 6.94
C GLU A 299 16.24 -8.16 5.94
N VAL A 300 17.26 -7.30 5.89
CA VAL A 300 17.31 -6.16 4.96
C VAL A 300 17.81 -6.55 3.56
N LEU A 301 18.81 -7.43 3.48
CA LEU A 301 19.55 -7.68 2.23
C LEU A 301 19.18 -8.98 1.52
N LEU A 302 18.80 -10.04 2.26
CA LEU A 302 18.66 -11.39 1.71
C LEU A 302 17.22 -11.92 1.74
N ASN A 303 16.55 -11.78 2.88
CA ASN A 303 15.31 -12.52 3.14
C ASN A 303 14.15 -11.95 2.32
N HIS A 304 13.36 -12.83 1.70
CA HIS A 304 12.11 -12.46 1.06
C HIS A 304 11.14 -11.80 2.04
N VAL A 305 10.48 -10.74 1.59
CA VAL A 305 9.46 -10.03 2.38
C VAL A 305 8.07 -10.40 1.87
N ASP A 306 7.34 -11.17 2.65
CA ASP A 306 5.92 -11.41 2.41
C ASP A 306 5.08 -10.40 3.21
N TRP A 307 4.96 -9.19 2.65
CA TRP A 307 4.17 -8.12 3.25
C TRP A 307 2.69 -8.47 3.31
N ASN A 308 2.17 -9.10 2.27
CA ASN A 308 0.78 -9.54 2.19
C ASN A 308 0.42 -10.49 3.35
N ALA A 309 1.26 -11.50 3.59
CA ALA A 309 1.06 -12.43 4.70
C ALA A 309 1.20 -11.73 6.07
N ARG A 310 2.17 -10.82 6.24
CA ARG A 310 2.36 -10.07 7.49
C ARG A 310 1.13 -9.24 7.86
N VAL A 311 0.56 -8.51 6.89
CA VAL A 311 -0.66 -7.72 7.13
C VAL A 311 -1.88 -8.62 7.35
N LYS A 312 -2.04 -9.69 6.55
CA LYS A 312 -3.13 -10.65 6.72
C LYS A 312 -3.11 -11.38 8.06
N ALA A 313 -1.95 -11.56 8.66
CA ALA A 313 -1.83 -12.17 9.99
C ALA A 313 -2.56 -11.38 11.08
N LEU A 314 -2.67 -10.06 10.93
CA LEU A 314 -3.43 -9.20 11.85
C LEU A 314 -4.93 -9.53 11.86
N PHE A 315 -5.50 -10.05 10.77
CA PHE A 315 -6.92 -10.38 10.68
C PHE A 315 -7.34 -11.50 11.65
N ASN A 316 -6.37 -12.29 12.10
CA ASN A 316 -6.57 -13.35 13.07
C ASN A 316 -6.22 -12.91 14.51
N ALA A 317 -5.48 -11.82 14.66
CA ALA A 317 -5.01 -11.31 15.95
C ALA A 317 -6.06 -10.44 16.68
N ALA A 318 -6.93 -9.77 15.93
CA ALA A 318 -7.99 -8.93 16.48
C ALA A 318 -9.20 -8.85 15.53
N ASP A 319 -10.33 -8.38 16.06
CA ASP A 319 -11.50 -8.04 15.23
C ASP A 319 -11.13 -6.92 14.23
N PRO A 320 -11.17 -7.18 12.93
CA PRO A 320 -10.83 -6.19 11.92
C PRO A 320 -11.59 -4.87 12.07
N ALA A 321 -12.84 -4.92 12.51
CA ALA A 321 -13.67 -3.72 12.69
C ALA A 321 -13.20 -2.83 13.86
N LYS A 322 -12.30 -3.32 14.72
CA LYS A 322 -11.74 -2.57 15.86
C LYS A 322 -10.25 -2.27 15.70
N LEU A 323 -9.59 -2.93 14.73
CA LEU A 323 -8.15 -2.80 14.51
C LEU A 323 -7.80 -1.51 13.77
N TRP A 324 -6.71 -0.89 14.19
CA TRP A 324 -6.06 0.22 13.51
C TRP A 324 -4.66 -0.18 13.04
N ILE A 325 -4.25 0.31 11.88
CA ILE A 325 -2.87 0.26 11.42
C ILE A 325 -2.40 1.70 11.22
N VAL A 326 -1.34 2.09 11.93
CA VAL A 326 -0.76 3.43 11.86
C VAL A 326 0.49 3.37 11.01
N ASP A 327 0.47 4.05 9.87
CA ASP A 327 1.63 4.20 8.98
C ASP A 327 2.50 5.36 9.47
N LEU A 328 3.71 5.03 9.92
CA LEU A 328 4.70 5.98 10.42
C LEU A 328 5.73 6.39 9.34
N GLY A 329 5.59 5.89 8.14
CA GLY A 329 6.40 6.28 6.99
C GLY A 329 7.85 5.77 6.99
N PRO A 330 8.77 6.54 6.39
CA PRO A 330 8.56 7.85 5.75
C PRO A 330 7.76 7.79 4.44
N GLY A 331 6.97 8.86 4.19
CA GLY A 331 6.09 8.98 3.04
C GLY A 331 4.86 8.07 3.09
N ASN A 332 3.92 8.23 2.16
CA ASN A 332 2.59 7.60 2.20
C ASN A 332 2.43 6.35 1.31
N THR A 333 3.51 5.82 0.76
CA THR A 333 3.46 4.63 -0.10
C THR A 333 2.99 3.40 0.66
N LEU A 334 3.41 3.26 1.92
CA LEU A 334 3.08 2.10 2.75
C LEU A 334 1.58 2.07 3.09
N GLY A 335 0.98 3.22 3.43
CA GLY A 335 -0.46 3.33 3.68
C GLY A 335 -1.30 2.82 2.51
N LYS A 336 -0.88 3.12 1.25
CA LYS A 336 -1.52 2.58 0.04
C LYS A 336 -1.36 1.08 -0.10
N LEU A 337 -0.16 0.53 0.20
CA LEU A 337 0.07 -0.92 0.17
C LEU A 337 -0.77 -1.63 1.23
N ILE A 338 -0.87 -1.08 2.44
CA ILE A 338 -1.74 -1.59 3.50
C ILE A 338 -3.19 -1.55 3.04
N GLY A 339 -3.66 -0.40 2.53
CA GLY A 339 -5.03 -0.20 2.04
C GLY A 339 -5.46 -1.26 1.03
N ASN A 340 -4.57 -1.63 0.10
CA ASN A 340 -4.84 -2.68 -0.88
C ASN A 340 -5.05 -4.07 -0.24
N VAL A 341 -4.32 -4.40 0.83
CA VAL A 341 -4.45 -5.69 1.52
C VAL A 341 -5.68 -5.73 2.42
N VAL A 342 -6.00 -4.61 3.10
CA VAL A 342 -7.10 -4.54 4.08
C VAL A 342 -8.43 -4.13 3.49
N GLN A 343 -8.49 -3.90 2.18
CA GLN A 343 -9.72 -3.49 1.50
C GLN A 343 -10.89 -4.42 1.84
N GLY A 344 -12.01 -3.86 2.21
CA GLY A 344 -13.24 -4.61 2.52
C GLY A 344 -13.26 -5.28 3.89
N THR A 345 -12.24 -5.10 4.74
CA THR A 345 -12.16 -5.74 6.08
C THR A 345 -12.79 -4.90 7.19
N GLY A 346 -12.84 -3.57 7.04
CA GLY A 346 -13.24 -2.64 8.09
C GLY A 346 -12.08 -2.16 8.97
N ILE A 347 -10.84 -2.59 8.69
CA ILE A 347 -9.64 -2.12 9.40
C ILE A 347 -9.44 -0.62 9.11
N GLY A 348 -9.18 0.16 10.14
CA GLY A 348 -8.77 1.55 9.99
C GLY A 348 -7.28 1.65 9.62
N VAL A 349 -6.97 2.49 8.63
CA VAL A 349 -5.57 2.82 8.26
C VAL A 349 -5.39 4.31 8.45
N VAL A 350 -4.38 4.69 9.21
CA VAL A 350 -4.10 6.08 9.57
C VAL A 350 -2.70 6.44 9.13
N GLU A 351 -2.57 7.52 8.37
CA GLU A 351 -1.29 8.10 8.01
C GLU A 351 -0.81 9.01 9.16
N ALA A 352 0.42 8.78 9.61
CA ALA A 352 1.12 9.53 10.66
C ALA A 352 2.59 9.75 10.27
N THR A 353 2.80 10.06 8.99
CA THR A 353 4.12 10.09 8.34
C THR A 353 4.86 11.41 8.55
N THR A 354 4.13 12.49 8.90
CA THR A 354 4.66 13.83 9.14
C THR A 354 4.38 14.30 10.57
N LEU A 355 5.13 15.31 11.04
CA LEU A 355 4.86 15.97 12.35
C LEU A 355 3.42 16.46 12.44
N SER A 356 2.92 17.10 11.38
CA SER A 356 1.56 17.65 11.33
C SER A 356 0.49 16.57 11.46
N GLU A 357 0.66 15.43 10.79
CA GLU A 357 -0.29 14.32 10.88
C GLU A 357 -0.30 13.72 12.29
N ARG A 358 0.87 13.45 12.88
CA ARG A 358 0.96 12.94 14.26
C ARG A 358 0.39 13.92 15.29
N SER A 359 0.69 15.20 15.15
CA SER A 359 0.10 16.25 15.99
C SER A 359 -1.43 16.29 15.84
N THR A 360 -1.96 16.14 14.62
CA THR A 360 -3.41 16.06 14.38
C THR A 360 -4.04 14.89 15.12
N LEU A 361 -3.42 13.70 15.11
CA LEU A 361 -3.93 12.53 15.83
C LEU A 361 -3.97 12.76 17.37
N SER A 362 -3.05 13.55 17.91
CA SER A 362 -3.00 13.87 19.33
C SER A 362 -4.12 14.81 19.80
N THR A 363 -4.77 15.50 18.87
CA THR A 363 -5.87 16.46 19.13
C THR A 363 -7.21 16.03 18.55
N LEU A 364 -7.23 14.95 17.75
CA LEU A 364 -8.43 14.45 17.08
C LEU A 364 -9.39 13.79 18.10
N GLU A 365 -10.59 14.34 18.22
CA GLU A 365 -11.64 13.82 19.13
C GLU A 365 -12.47 12.68 18.50
N SER A 366 -12.61 12.67 17.16
CA SER A 366 -13.34 11.65 16.42
C SER A 366 -12.45 10.53 15.92
N GLU A 367 -13.05 9.40 15.54
CA GLU A 367 -12.30 8.37 14.83
C GLU A 367 -12.04 8.79 13.38
N PRO A 368 -10.83 8.51 12.84
CA PRO A 368 -10.59 8.55 11.41
C PRO A 368 -11.52 7.60 10.65
N GLU A 369 -11.68 7.83 9.34
CA GLU A 369 -12.48 6.94 8.49
C GLU A 369 -11.84 5.56 8.39
N ARG A 370 -12.66 4.51 8.54
CA ARG A 370 -12.24 3.11 8.38
C ARG A 370 -12.45 2.64 6.95
N THR A 371 -11.71 1.63 6.53
CA THR A 371 -12.04 0.92 5.29
C THR A 371 -13.42 0.29 5.39
N GLN A 372 -14.11 0.15 4.25
CA GLN A 372 -15.43 -0.48 4.24
C GLN A 372 -15.34 -1.94 4.71
N ASN A 373 -16.30 -2.37 5.53
CA ASN A 373 -16.41 -3.78 5.90
C ASN A 373 -17.42 -4.49 4.96
N TRP A 374 -16.89 -5.17 3.95
CA TRP A 374 -17.75 -5.87 2.98
C TRP A 374 -18.53 -7.04 3.57
N LYS A 375 -18.08 -7.63 4.69
CA LYS A 375 -18.82 -8.68 5.39
C LYS A 375 -20.19 -8.19 5.87
N ALA A 376 -20.31 -6.89 6.21
CA ALA A 376 -21.60 -6.28 6.58
C ALA A 376 -22.61 -6.27 5.42
N PHE A 377 -22.12 -6.37 4.18
CA PHE A 377 -22.93 -6.40 2.97
C PHE A 377 -23.03 -7.80 2.35
N ALA A 378 -22.47 -8.83 2.99
CA ALA A 378 -22.47 -10.18 2.46
C ALA A 378 -23.91 -10.67 2.20
N PRO A 379 -24.18 -11.22 1.02
CA PRO A 379 -25.48 -11.82 0.72
C PRO A 379 -25.75 -13.05 1.60
N ARG A 380 -27.01 -13.27 1.95
CA ARG A 380 -27.44 -14.43 2.71
C ARG A 380 -28.50 -15.19 1.93
N VAL A 381 -28.39 -16.49 1.85
CA VAL A 381 -29.45 -17.35 1.35
C VAL A 381 -30.34 -17.72 2.53
N ILE A 382 -31.64 -17.44 2.41
CA ILE A 382 -32.66 -17.87 3.38
C ILE A 382 -33.65 -18.80 2.67
N ASN A 383 -34.03 -19.87 3.35
CA ASN A 383 -35.10 -20.76 2.86
C ASN A 383 -36.45 -20.22 3.30
N THR A 384 -37.34 -20.06 2.36
CA THR A 384 -38.74 -19.66 2.60
C THR A 384 -39.67 -20.75 2.08
N PRO A 385 -40.97 -20.75 2.46
CA PRO A 385 -41.94 -21.67 1.89
C PRO A 385 -42.06 -21.61 0.36
N ALA A 386 -41.71 -20.44 -0.24
CA ALA A 386 -41.66 -20.24 -1.68
C ALA A 386 -40.32 -20.61 -2.34
N GLY A 387 -39.37 -21.17 -1.58
CA GLY A 387 -38.03 -21.53 -2.08
C GLY A 387 -36.91 -20.68 -1.48
N ALA A 388 -35.68 -20.92 -1.95
CA ALA A 388 -34.51 -20.20 -1.50
C ALA A 388 -34.53 -18.73 -1.98
N LYS A 389 -34.30 -17.80 -1.07
CA LYS A 389 -34.26 -16.35 -1.37
C LYS A 389 -32.89 -15.79 -1.02
N LEU A 390 -32.29 -15.03 -1.96
CA LEU A 390 -31.07 -14.28 -1.73
C LEU A 390 -31.42 -12.93 -1.09
N VAL A 391 -30.90 -12.71 0.11
CA VAL A 391 -31.09 -11.47 0.87
C VAL A 391 -29.81 -10.66 0.86
N THR A 392 -29.88 -9.43 0.37
CA THR A 392 -28.79 -8.45 0.34
C THR A 392 -29.27 -7.14 0.98
N LYS A 393 -28.38 -6.17 1.15
CA LYS A 393 -28.78 -4.82 1.59
C LYS A 393 -29.72 -4.17 0.56
N PHE A 394 -29.46 -4.39 -0.74
CA PHE A 394 -30.34 -3.95 -1.83
C PHE A 394 -31.76 -4.54 -1.69
N SER A 395 -31.87 -5.86 -1.54
CA SER A 395 -33.18 -6.50 -1.43
C SER A 395 -33.96 -6.09 -0.17
N LYS A 396 -33.25 -5.75 0.92
CA LYS A 396 -33.89 -5.22 2.14
C LYS A 396 -34.41 -3.79 1.95
N LEU A 397 -33.65 -2.97 1.22
CA LEU A 397 -34.00 -1.57 0.96
C LEU A 397 -35.14 -1.46 -0.01
N THR A 398 -35.11 -2.21 -1.10
CA THR A 398 -36.07 -2.10 -2.22
C THR A 398 -37.25 -3.04 -2.11
N GLY A 399 -37.17 -4.07 -1.27
CA GLY A 399 -38.14 -5.18 -1.25
C GLY A 399 -38.06 -6.13 -2.45
N LYS A 400 -37.19 -5.84 -3.43
CA LYS A 400 -37.03 -6.58 -4.69
C LYS A 400 -35.86 -7.58 -4.62
N PRO A 401 -35.82 -8.64 -5.45
CA PRO A 401 -34.67 -9.50 -5.61
C PRO A 401 -33.43 -8.69 -6.01
N PRO A 402 -32.20 -9.14 -5.62
CA PRO A 402 -30.96 -8.42 -5.96
C PRO A 402 -30.51 -8.70 -7.41
N VAL A 403 -31.41 -8.57 -8.32
CA VAL A 403 -31.27 -8.66 -9.78
C VAL A 403 -31.99 -7.47 -10.36
N LEU A 404 -31.34 -6.76 -11.25
CA LEU A 404 -31.92 -5.57 -11.86
C LEU A 404 -31.75 -5.59 -13.38
N LEU A 405 -32.66 -4.95 -14.07
CA LEU A 405 -32.58 -4.58 -15.47
C LEU A 405 -32.12 -3.12 -15.52
N PRO A 406 -30.82 -2.83 -15.78
CA PRO A 406 -30.33 -1.46 -15.76
C PRO A 406 -30.77 -0.66 -16.99
N GLY A 407 -30.76 0.67 -16.87
CA GLY A 407 -30.99 1.57 -17.97
C GLY A 407 -29.86 1.56 -18.97
N MET A 408 -30.00 0.85 -20.09
CA MET A 408 -28.97 0.68 -21.14
C MET A 408 -29.52 1.08 -22.50
N THR A 409 -28.93 2.07 -23.13
CA THR A 409 -29.19 2.42 -24.52
C THR A 409 -28.39 1.52 -25.46
N PRO A 410 -29.00 0.86 -26.47
CA PRO A 410 -30.39 0.94 -26.90
C PRO A 410 -31.33 -0.09 -26.27
N THR A 411 -30.88 -0.94 -25.35
CA THR A 411 -31.59 -2.16 -24.91
C THR A 411 -32.89 -1.88 -24.13
N THR A 412 -32.86 -0.93 -23.20
CA THR A 412 -33.99 -0.63 -22.31
C THR A 412 -34.55 0.78 -22.55
N VAL A 413 -34.61 1.18 -23.82
CA VAL A 413 -35.23 2.46 -24.22
C VAL A 413 -36.73 2.32 -24.46
N GLU A 414 -37.19 1.13 -24.77
CA GLU A 414 -38.58 0.82 -25.02
C GLU A 414 -39.30 0.35 -23.73
N PRO A 415 -40.57 0.74 -23.50
CA PRO A 415 -41.29 0.48 -22.27
C PRO A 415 -41.52 -1.01 -21.98
N GLU A 416 -41.78 -1.82 -23.00
CA GLU A 416 -42.27 -3.20 -22.88
C GLU A 416 -41.33 -4.10 -22.08
N ILE A 417 -40.01 -4.07 -22.36
CA ILE A 417 -39.06 -4.88 -21.64
C ILE A 417 -38.88 -4.40 -20.18
N VAL A 418 -39.03 -3.09 -19.96
CA VAL A 418 -38.92 -2.48 -18.63
C VAL A 418 -40.13 -2.82 -17.78
N ALA A 419 -41.34 -2.69 -18.37
CA ALA A 419 -42.60 -3.08 -17.73
C ALA A 419 -42.66 -4.58 -17.42
N ALA A 420 -42.24 -5.44 -18.36
CA ALA A 420 -42.17 -6.89 -18.16
C ALA A 420 -41.28 -7.26 -16.97
N ALA A 421 -40.09 -6.66 -16.86
CA ALA A 421 -39.18 -6.90 -15.73
C ALA A 421 -39.75 -6.38 -14.40
N ALA A 422 -40.37 -5.21 -14.39
CA ALA A 422 -41.01 -4.64 -13.22
C ALA A 422 -42.21 -5.48 -12.75
N ASN A 423 -43.06 -5.94 -13.67
CA ASN A 423 -44.19 -6.81 -13.38
C ASN A 423 -43.76 -8.18 -12.84
N ALA A 424 -42.59 -8.69 -13.30
CA ALA A 424 -41.96 -9.88 -12.73
C ALA A 424 -41.36 -9.64 -11.32
N GLY A 425 -41.42 -8.41 -10.80
CA GLY A 425 -41.00 -8.06 -9.44
C GLY A 425 -39.52 -7.68 -9.33
N TYR A 426 -38.83 -7.43 -10.43
CA TYR A 426 -37.46 -6.99 -10.44
C TYR A 426 -37.33 -5.46 -10.41
N TRP A 427 -36.13 -4.97 -10.07
CA TRP A 427 -35.75 -3.59 -10.30
C TRP A 427 -35.54 -3.39 -11.80
N ALA A 428 -36.19 -2.40 -12.39
CA ALA A 428 -36.10 -2.14 -13.82
C ALA A 428 -36.00 -0.63 -14.08
N GLU A 429 -35.13 -0.27 -15.03
CA GLU A 429 -34.79 1.12 -15.37
C GLU A 429 -35.08 1.40 -16.85
N LEU A 430 -35.81 2.47 -17.12
CA LEU A 430 -35.93 3.03 -18.47
C LEU A 430 -34.70 3.86 -18.80
N ALA A 431 -34.04 3.58 -19.94
CA ALA A 431 -32.82 4.26 -20.34
C ALA A 431 -33.08 5.68 -20.85
N GLY A 432 -32.50 6.68 -20.18
CA GLY A 432 -32.61 8.09 -20.54
C GLY A 432 -32.00 8.45 -21.88
N GLY A 433 -30.97 7.71 -22.35
CA GLY A 433 -30.37 7.94 -23.66
C GLY A 433 -31.25 7.70 -24.86
N GLY A 434 -32.38 6.98 -24.68
CA GLY A 434 -33.42 6.80 -25.70
C GLY A 434 -34.55 7.85 -25.66
N GLN A 435 -34.61 8.64 -24.60
CA GLN A 435 -35.66 9.64 -24.38
C GLN A 435 -35.23 11.00 -24.97
N VAL A 436 -35.09 11.04 -26.29
CA VAL A 436 -34.40 12.14 -27.01
C VAL A 436 -35.27 13.35 -27.33
N THR A 437 -36.62 13.21 -27.30
CA THR A 437 -37.55 14.33 -27.42
C THR A 437 -38.68 14.24 -26.37
N ALA A 438 -39.37 15.35 -26.17
CA ALA A 438 -40.53 15.39 -25.23
C ALA A 438 -41.60 14.39 -25.62
N GLU A 439 -41.92 14.32 -26.91
CA GLU A 439 -42.99 13.46 -27.45
C GLU A 439 -42.63 11.97 -27.28
N VAL A 440 -41.39 11.60 -27.53
CA VAL A 440 -40.91 10.22 -27.31
C VAL A 440 -40.98 9.85 -25.83
N PHE A 441 -40.49 10.74 -24.96
CA PHE A 441 -40.45 10.49 -23.53
C PHE A 441 -41.88 10.40 -22.93
N ASP A 442 -42.76 11.34 -23.27
CA ASP A 442 -44.16 11.35 -22.79
C ASP A 442 -44.93 10.11 -23.29
N ARG A 443 -44.71 9.66 -24.53
CA ARG A 443 -45.28 8.41 -25.07
C ARG A 443 -44.78 7.18 -24.28
N HIS A 444 -43.50 7.09 -24.00
CA HIS A 444 -42.95 5.95 -23.26
C HIS A 444 -43.39 5.94 -21.79
N ILE A 445 -43.54 7.11 -21.15
CA ILE A 445 -44.15 7.21 -19.82
C ILE A 445 -45.61 6.71 -19.86
N ALA A 446 -46.41 7.15 -20.83
CA ALA A 446 -47.80 6.71 -20.96
C ALA A 446 -47.90 5.19 -21.17
N ALA A 447 -47.06 4.62 -22.03
CA ALA A 447 -47.02 3.17 -22.24
C ALA A 447 -46.62 2.41 -20.97
N LEU A 448 -45.65 2.90 -20.19
CA LEU A 448 -45.32 2.31 -18.88
C LEU A 448 -46.48 2.40 -17.88
N GLU A 449 -47.21 3.51 -17.85
CA GLU A 449 -48.42 3.67 -17.00
C GLU A 449 -49.50 2.65 -17.35
N ASP A 450 -49.67 2.32 -18.65
CA ASP A 450 -50.64 1.34 -19.13
C ASP A 450 -50.20 -0.13 -18.91
N GLU A 451 -48.89 -0.43 -19.06
CA GLU A 451 -48.39 -1.79 -19.00
C GLU A 451 -48.05 -2.26 -17.60
N LEU A 452 -47.79 -1.34 -16.65
CA LEU A 452 -47.43 -1.69 -15.28
C LEU A 452 -48.61 -2.20 -14.48
N GLU A 453 -48.46 -3.37 -13.86
CA GLU A 453 -49.42 -3.89 -12.88
C GLU A 453 -49.52 -2.97 -11.65
N GLU A 454 -50.65 -3.06 -10.95
CA GLU A 454 -50.86 -2.27 -9.74
C GLU A 454 -49.75 -2.54 -8.68
N GLY A 455 -49.20 -1.47 -8.13
CA GLY A 455 -48.12 -1.54 -7.11
C GLY A 455 -46.73 -1.81 -7.67
N ARG A 456 -46.57 -1.92 -9.00
CA ARG A 456 -45.24 -2.02 -9.62
C ARG A 456 -44.64 -0.64 -9.87
N THR A 457 -43.31 -0.60 -9.83
CA THR A 457 -42.50 0.64 -10.03
C THR A 457 -41.39 0.41 -11.00
N VAL A 458 -41.03 1.44 -11.75
CA VAL A 458 -39.85 1.51 -12.61
C VAL A 458 -39.04 2.74 -12.24
N GLU A 459 -37.73 2.65 -12.53
CA GLU A 459 -36.78 3.72 -12.31
C GLU A 459 -36.37 4.35 -13.64
N PHE A 460 -35.77 5.53 -13.58
CA PHE A 460 -35.24 6.22 -14.75
C PHE A 460 -33.74 6.41 -14.65
N ASN A 461 -33.03 5.96 -15.68
CA ASN A 461 -31.62 6.24 -15.85
C ASN A 461 -31.44 7.55 -16.63
N ALA A 462 -31.14 8.64 -15.96
CA ALA A 462 -31.05 9.96 -16.57
C ALA A 462 -29.64 10.28 -17.12
N MET A 463 -29.60 10.98 -18.26
CA MET A 463 -28.38 11.36 -18.96
C MET A 463 -27.83 12.71 -18.47
N PHE A 464 -27.18 12.73 -17.30
CA PHE A 464 -26.68 13.98 -16.70
C PHE A 464 -25.51 14.62 -17.47
N MET A 465 -24.74 13.84 -18.21
CA MET A 465 -23.61 14.35 -19.00
C MET A 465 -24.03 15.08 -20.28
N ASP A 466 -25.25 14.83 -20.77
CA ASP A 466 -25.82 15.56 -21.89
C ASP A 466 -26.77 16.65 -21.37
N ARG A 467 -26.38 17.91 -21.57
CA ARG A 467 -27.10 19.07 -21.04
C ARG A 467 -28.53 19.19 -21.58
N TYR A 468 -28.76 18.82 -22.83
CA TYR A 468 -30.09 18.84 -23.45
C TYR A 468 -30.97 17.77 -22.84
N LEU A 469 -30.52 16.51 -22.78
CA LEU A 469 -31.24 15.41 -22.19
C LEU A 469 -31.49 15.60 -20.69
N TRP A 470 -30.50 16.15 -19.97
CA TRP A 470 -30.72 16.50 -18.56
C TRP A 470 -31.87 17.51 -18.38
N ASN A 471 -31.91 18.59 -19.16
CA ASN A 471 -32.94 19.59 -19.09
C ASN A 471 -34.32 19.04 -19.56
N LEU A 472 -34.33 18.16 -20.55
CA LEU A 472 -35.53 17.49 -21.01
C LEU A 472 -36.11 16.57 -19.95
N GLN A 473 -35.27 15.80 -19.27
CA GLN A 473 -35.70 14.76 -18.32
C GLN A 473 -35.99 15.34 -16.94
N PHE A 474 -35.13 16.20 -16.41
CA PHE A 474 -35.25 16.80 -15.08
C PHE A 474 -35.83 18.22 -15.09
N GLY A 475 -35.34 19.09 -15.97
CA GLY A 475 -35.72 20.51 -15.99
C GLY A 475 -37.19 20.75 -16.37
N SER A 476 -37.84 19.81 -17.06
CA SER A 476 -39.26 19.87 -17.41
C SER A 476 -40.18 19.15 -16.41
N SER A 477 -39.63 18.68 -15.28
CA SER A 477 -40.39 17.93 -14.27
C SER A 477 -41.06 16.64 -14.78
N ARG A 478 -40.55 16.06 -15.90
CA ARG A 478 -41.13 14.81 -16.46
C ARG A 478 -40.82 13.61 -15.56
N ILE A 479 -39.62 13.58 -14.94
CA ILE A 479 -39.29 12.60 -13.93
C ILE A 479 -39.73 13.13 -12.56
N VAL A 480 -41.00 13.19 -12.33
CA VAL A 480 -41.60 13.47 -11.02
C VAL A 480 -42.16 12.15 -10.50
N PRO A 481 -42.05 11.84 -9.18
CA PRO A 481 -42.68 10.68 -8.61
C PRO A 481 -44.19 10.71 -8.92
N LYS A 482 -44.63 9.86 -9.83
CA LYS A 482 -46.06 9.61 -10.07
C LYS A 482 -46.46 8.43 -9.21
N LYS A 483 -47.76 8.26 -8.93
CA LYS A 483 -48.30 7.21 -8.04
C LYS A 483 -47.81 5.79 -8.34
N ARG A 484 -47.26 5.52 -9.53
CA ARG A 484 -46.74 4.22 -9.97
C ARG A 484 -45.24 4.21 -10.24
N ALA A 485 -44.55 5.34 -10.17
CA ALA A 485 -43.10 5.45 -10.27
C ALA A 485 -42.55 5.88 -8.90
N SER A 486 -41.65 5.09 -8.33
CA SER A 486 -40.87 5.52 -7.18
C SER A 486 -39.59 6.18 -7.68
N GLY A 487 -39.38 7.43 -7.34
CA GLY A 487 -38.08 8.09 -7.54
C GLY A 487 -37.11 7.68 -6.46
#